data_f71d59bd86fbb46f409a2d7c8a1712d8
#
_entry.id   f71d59bd86fbb46f409a2d7c8a1712d8
#
_cell.length_a   1.000
_cell.length_b   1.000
_cell.length_c   1.000
_cell.angle_alpha   90.00
_cell.angle_beta   90.00
_cell.angle_gamma   90.00
#
_symmetry.space_group_name_H-M   'P 1'
#
loop_
_entity.id
_entity.type
_entity.pdbx_description
1 polymer ?
#
loop_
_entity_poly.entity_id
_entity_poly.type
_entity_poly.pdbx_seq_one_letter_code
_entity_poly.pdbx_strand_id
1 'polypeptide(L)'
;VTLQRSGTSDVDICNLALARLGDEANVQSISPPDGSTQAALCAQFYPIARDTLLSMRQWTFATVRAQLALLVGDTYHSPWAYAYALPNQCLAVLKILEMDAPDDVAMSGSVTGQPYRVESLGDGQVVVLTNVADAAAVYTRRVEDTAKFSPLFVDAMSWLLASYLAGAIIKGDA
;
A
#
# COMPACT_ATOMS: atom_id res chain seq x y z
N VAL A 1 5.26 20.36 -10.40
CA VAL A 1 4.70 20.37 -9.04
C VAL A 1 5.70 19.67 -8.13
N THR A 2 6.33 20.45 -7.22
CA THR A 2 7.28 19.91 -6.25
C THR A 2 6.46 19.20 -5.16
N LEU A 3 6.53 17.87 -5.10
CA LEU A 3 5.94 17.10 -4.04
C LEU A 3 6.73 17.36 -2.75
N GLN A 4 6.15 18.02 -1.77
CA GLN A 4 6.73 18.15 -0.44
C GLN A 4 6.77 16.77 0.23
N ARG A 5 7.96 16.36 0.60
CA ARG A 5 8.21 15.13 1.37
C ARG A 5 8.22 15.48 2.85
N SER A 6 7.70 14.62 3.71
CA SER A 6 7.58 14.91 5.14
C SER A 6 8.89 14.72 5.85
N GLY A 7 9.88 14.13 5.53
CA GLY A 7 11.10 13.84 6.30
C GLY A 7 10.85 13.20 7.69
N THR A 8 9.63 12.75 7.94
CA THR A 8 9.18 12.17 9.21
C THR A 8 9.55 10.69 9.26
N SER A 9 10.16 10.23 10.34
CA SER A 9 10.51 8.83 10.54
C SER A 9 9.29 7.98 10.96
N ASP A 10 9.44 6.65 10.92
CA ASP A 10 8.46 5.70 11.46
C ASP A 10 8.23 5.90 12.98
N VAL A 11 9.30 6.18 13.71
CA VAL A 11 9.26 6.50 15.13
C VAL A 11 8.49 7.79 15.39
N ASP A 12 8.71 8.83 14.58
CA ASP A 12 7.96 10.09 14.71
C ASP A 12 6.46 9.89 14.49
N ILE A 13 6.09 9.04 13.52
CA ILE A 13 4.68 8.70 13.26
C ILE A 13 4.08 7.94 14.45
N CYS A 14 4.84 7.03 15.06
CA CYS A 14 4.42 6.31 16.26
C CYS A 14 4.20 7.26 17.44
N ASN A 15 5.17 8.13 17.71
CA ASN A 15 5.05 9.13 18.78
C ASN A 15 3.90 10.10 18.54
N LEU A 16 3.65 10.49 17.30
CA LEU A 16 2.50 11.29 16.94
C LEU A 16 1.18 10.57 17.21
N ALA A 17 1.11 9.27 16.94
CA ALA A 17 -0.07 8.46 17.23
C ALA A 17 -0.30 8.29 18.74
N LEU A 18 0.75 8.09 19.53
CA LEU A 18 0.69 8.02 21.00
C LEU A 18 0.23 9.36 21.60
N ALA A 19 0.79 10.46 21.13
CA ALA A 19 0.39 11.80 21.57
C ALA A 19 -1.11 12.10 21.30
N ARG A 20 -1.68 11.56 20.21
CA ARG A 20 -3.11 11.66 19.91
C ARG A 20 -4.01 10.89 20.89
N LEU A 21 -3.45 9.91 21.59
CA LEU A 21 -4.12 9.14 22.63
C LEU A 21 -3.92 9.76 24.04
N GLY A 22 -3.13 10.83 24.12
CA GLY A 22 -2.74 11.44 25.39
C GLY A 22 -1.64 10.65 26.12
N ASP A 23 -0.98 9.71 25.46
CA ASP A 23 0.18 9.00 26.03
C ASP A 23 1.43 9.87 25.85
N GLU A 24 2.14 10.14 26.95
CA GLU A 24 3.39 10.91 26.97
C GLU A 24 4.63 10.05 26.68
N ALA A 25 4.45 8.76 26.40
CA ALA A 25 5.57 7.86 26.08
C ALA A 25 6.30 8.33 24.82
N ASN A 26 7.63 8.25 24.86
CA ASN A 26 8.49 8.61 23.75
C ASN A 26 9.25 7.38 23.29
N VAL A 27 8.73 6.72 22.27
CA VAL A 27 9.37 5.57 21.62
C VAL A 27 10.64 6.02 20.91
N GLN A 28 11.75 5.30 21.11
CA GLN A 28 13.04 5.61 20.49
C GLN A 28 13.32 4.74 19.27
N SER A 29 12.80 3.52 19.22
CA SER A 29 12.95 2.58 18.12
C SER A 29 11.79 1.58 18.08
N ILE A 30 11.36 1.21 16.87
CA ILE A 30 10.40 0.13 16.64
C ILE A 30 11.01 -1.06 15.86
N SER A 31 12.26 -0.92 15.40
CA SER A 31 12.94 -2.00 14.65
C SER A 31 14.44 -2.03 14.97
N PRO A 32 14.89 -2.79 15.99
CA PRO A 32 14.08 -3.53 16.97
C PRO A 32 13.35 -2.57 17.94
N PRO A 33 12.27 -3.02 18.61
CA PRO A 33 11.61 -2.21 19.66
C PRO A 33 12.57 -1.91 20.81
N ASP A 34 12.46 -0.70 21.39
CA ASP A 34 13.35 -0.20 22.47
C ASP A 34 13.12 -0.86 23.85
N GLY A 35 12.18 -1.81 23.92
CA GLY A 35 11.84 -2.54 25.14
C GLY A 35 10.61 -1.97 25.87
N SER A 36 10.07 -0.83 25.47
CA SER A 36 8.80 -0.32 26.00
C SER A 36 7.61 -1.07 25.41
N THR A 37 6.51 -1.13 26.18
CA THR A 37 5.25 -1.71 25.68
C THR A 37 4.72 -0.95 24.47
N GLN A 38 4.86 0.37 24.46
CA GLN A 38 4.45 1.24 23.36
C GLN A 38 5.24 0.93 22.09
N ALA A 39 6.55 0.75 22.17
CA ALA A 39 7.37 0.37 21.03
C ALA A 39 6.99 -1.00 20.45
N ALA A 40 6.72 -1.99 21.33
CA ALA A 40 6.28 -3.31 20.90
C ALA A 40 4.92 -3.24 20.17
N LEU A 41 3.96 -2.48 20.69
CA LEU A 41 2.66 -2.26 20.05
C LEU A 41 2.80 -1.51 18.72
N CYS A 42 3.63 -0.46 18.69
CA CYS A 42 3.91 0.26 17.45
C CYS A 42 4.55 -0.66 16.40
N ALA A 43 5.54 -1.46 16.77
CA ALA A 43 6.17 -2.42 15.86
C ALA A 43 5.16 -3.42 15.27
N GLN A 44 4.16 -3.83 16.05
CA GLN A 44 3.11 -4.74 15.62
C GLN A 44 2.11 -4.07 14.66
N PHE A 45 1.63 -2.88 15.00
CA PHE A 45 0.51 -2.25 14.29
C PHE A 45 0.93 -1.31 13.15
N TYR A 46 2.15 -0.76 13.19
CA TYR A 46 2.64 0.16 12.18
C TYR A 46 2.59 -0.40 10.75
N PRO A 47 3.13 -1.61 10.45
CA PRO A 47 3.07 -2.16 9.10
C PRO A 47 1.64 -2.42 8.64
N ILE A 48 0.74 -2.81 9.55
CA ILE A 48 -0.68 -3.05 9.24
C ILE A 48 -1.36 -1.73 8.88
N ALA A 49 -1.18 -0.69 9.70
CA ALA A 49 -1.75 0.64 9.45
C ALA A 49 -1.26 1.21 8.12
N ARG A 50 0.04 1.09 7.83
CA ARG A 50 0.66 1.55 6.58
C ARG A 50 0.03 0.87 5.37
N ASP A 51 0.01 -0.45 5.35
CA ASP A 51 -0.48 -1.23 4.20
C ASP A 51 -1.99 -1.04 4.01
N THR A 52 -2.75 -0.93 5.10
CA THR A 52 -4.18 -0.60 5.05
C THR A 52 -4.40 0.77 4.43
N LEU A 53 -3.70 1.80 4.91
CA LEU A 53 -3.87 3.16 4.40
C LEU A 53 -3.41 3.30 2.93
N LEU A 54 -2.34 2.59 2.54
CA LEU A 54 -1.91 2.53 1.15
C LEU A 54 -2.98 1.90 0.24
N SER A 55 -3.72 0.92 0.75
CA SER A 55 -4.77 0.23 0.01
C SER A 55 -6.09 1.00 -0.05
N MET A 56 -6.36 1.89 0.90
CA MET A 56 -7.61 2.65 0.98
C MET A 56 -7.78 3.69 -0.13
N ARG A 57 -6.67 4.23 -0.63
CA ARG A 57 -6.67 5.33 -1.59
C ARG A 57 -5.47 5.24 -2.52
N GLN A 58 -5.67 5.75 -3.74
CA GLN A 58 -4.56 5.96 -4.68
C GLN A 58 -3.68 7.13 -4.21
N TRP A 59 -2.48 6.80 -3.75
CA TRP A 59 -1.46 7.76 -3.35
C TRP A 59 -0.45 7.93 -4.48
N THR A 60 -0.21 9.17 -4.91
CA THR A 60 0.70 9.46 -6.05
C THR A 60 2.10 8.88 -5.84
N PHE A 61 2.63 8.93 -4.61
CA PHE A 61 3.96 8.40 -4.30
C PHE A 61 4.04 6.87 -4.29
N ALA A 62 2.89 6.19 -4.18
CA ALA A 62 2.77 4.73 -4.14
C ALA A 62 2.21 4.14 -5.44
N THR A 63 1.77 4.99 -6.37
CA THR A 63 1.23 4.56 -7.66
C THR A 63 2.37 4.32 -8.64
N VAL A 64 2.40 3.12 -9.22
CA VAL A 64 3.43 2.69 -10.17
C VAL A 64 2.77 2.09 -11.40
N ARG A 65 3.37 2.33 -12.57
CA ARG A 65 3.05 1.63 -13.81
C ARG A 65 4.20 0.69 -14.15
N ALA A 66 3.88 -0.57 -14.44
CA ALA A 66 4.85 -1.56 -14.88
C ALA A 66 4.23 -2.56 -15.85
N GLN A 67 5.04 -3.04 -16.80
CA GLN A 67 4.68 -4.18 -17.65
C GLN A 67 4.51 -5.42 -16.78
N LEU A 68 3.50 -6.21 -17.06
CA LEU A 68 3.24 -7.47 -16.39
C LEU A 68 4.02 -8.62 -17.04
N ALA A 69 4.49 -9.55 -16.23
CA ALA A 69 5.14 -10.77 -16.71
C ALA A 69 4.08 -11.80 -17.09
N LEU A 70 4.04 -12.18 -18.37
CA LEU A 70 3.13 -13.22 -18.87
C LEU A 70 3.48 -14.57 -18.25
N LEU A 71 2.47 -15.25 -17.73
CA LEU A 71 2.60 -16.62 -17.25
C LEU A 71 2.33 -17.57 -18.42
N VAL A 72 3.31 -18.40 -18.73
CA VAL A 72 3.23 -19.41 -19.80
C VAL A 72 2.80 -20.73 -19.18
N GLY A 73 1.64 -21.25 -19.56
CA GLY A 73 1.16 -22.55 -19.11
C GLY A 73 -0.32 -22.78 -19.45
N ASP A 74 -0.67 -24.02 -19.79
CA ASP A 74 -1.98 -24.46 -20.29
C ASP A 74 -3.08 -24.57 -19.21
N THR A 75 -2.88 -23.98 -18.04
CA THR A 75 -3.71 -24.29 -16.86
C THR A 75 -4.90 -23.34 -16.66
N TYR A 76 -5.13 -22.42 -17.56
CA TYR A 76 -6.22 -21.44 -17.39
C TYR A 76 -7.46 -21.82 -18.21
N HIS A 77 -8.35 -22.59 -17.61
CA HIS A 77 -9.73 -22.73 -18.09
C HIS A 77 -10.54 -21.48 -17.74
N SER A 78 -10.12 -20.35 -18.27
CA SER A 78 -10.71 -19.05 -18.00
C SER A 78 -11.19 -18.46 -19.33
N PRO A 79 -12.24 -17.65 -19.35
CA PRO A 79 -12.62 -16.87 -20.52
C PRO A 79 -11.58 -15.80 -20.90
N TRP A 80 -10.53 -15.61 -20.08
CA TRP A 80 -9.47 -14.65 -20.31
C TRP A 80 -8.35 -15.24 -21.17
N ALA A 81 -7.87 -14.45 -22.12
CA ALA A 81 -6.84 -14.90 -23.06
C ALA A 81 -5.45 -14.97 -22.42
N TYR A 82 -5.17 -14.15 -21.40
CA TYR A 82 -3.84 -14.03 -20.81
C TYR A 82 -3.91 -14.01 -19.28
N ALA A 83 -2.87 -14.61 -18.67
CA ALA A 83 -2.63 -14.56 -17.25
C ALA A 83 -1.24 -13.97 -16.98
N TYR A 84 -1.16 -13.05 -16.06
CA TYR A 84 0.07 -12.35 -15.71
C TYR A 84 0.37 -12.49 -14.23
N ALA A 85 1.68 -12.55 -13.90
CA ALA A 85 2.13 -12.50 -12.52
C ALA A 85 1.84 -11.12 -11.91
N LEU A 86 1.40 -11.10 -10.66
CA LEU A 86 1.29 -9.87 -9.89
C LEU A 86 2.68 -9.28 -9.64
N PRO A 87 2.89 -7.97 -9.82
CA PRO A 87 4.16 -7.33 -9.48
C PRO A 87 4.49 -7.50 -7.99
N ASN A 88 5.79 -7.62 -7.68
CA ASN A 88 6.24 -7.66 -6.29
C ASN A 88 5.78 -6.41 -5.52
N GLN A 89 5.39 -6.61 -4.27
CA GLN A 89 4.90 -5.55 -3.38
C GLN A 89 3.62 -4.85 -3.89
N CYS A 90 2.88 -5.45 -4.82
CA CYS A 90 1.59 -4.96 -5.23
C CYS A 90 0.57 -5.15 -4.11
N LEU A 91 -0.04 -4.05 -3.65
CA LEU A 91 -1.13 -4.08 -2.67
C LEU A 91 -2.50 -4.08 -3.35
N ALA A 92 -2.64 -3.36 -4.45
CA ALA A 92 -3.89 -3.29 -5.21
C ALA A 92 -3.61 -2.94 -6.67
N VAL A 93 -4.23 -3.69 -7.59
CA VAL A 93 -4.25 -3.33 -9.02
C VAL A 93 -5.34 -2.29 -9.23
N LEU A 94 -4.98 -1.17 -9.83
CA LEU A 94 -5.90 -0.06 -10.06
C LEU A 94 -6.52 -0.10 -11.45
N LYS A 95 -5.72 -0.41 -12.46
CA LYS A 95 -6.17 -0.58 -13.85
C LYS A 95 -5.13 -1.36 -14.68
N ILE A 96 -5.62 -1.98 -15.74
CA ILE A 96 -4.79 -2.62 -16.77
C ILE A 96 -4.88 -1.79 -18.04
N LEU A 97 -3.74 -1.61 -18.69
CA LEU A 97 -3.57 -0.84 -19.92
C LEU A 97 -2.82 -1.69 -20.95
N GLU A 98 -2.96 -1.35 -22.21
CA GLU A 98 -2.02 -1.78 -23.24
C GLU A 98 -0.65 -1.14 -22.98
N MET A 99 0.43 -1.82 -23.37
CA MET A 99 1.80 -1.36 -23.06
C MET A 99 2.05 0.08 -23.52
N ASP A 100 1.60 0.44 -24.72
CA ASP A 100 1.82 1.73 -25.34
C ASP A 100 0.66 2.72 -25.14
N ALA A 101 -0.34 2.37 -24.33
CA ALA A 101 -1.46 3.26 -24.08
C ALA A 101 -0.97 4.56 -23.43
N PRO A 102 -1.30 5.73 -23.98
CA PRO A 102 -0.97 6.99 -23.35
C PRO A 102 -1.65 7.04 -21.98
N ASP A 103 -0.89 7.44 -20.97
CA ASP A 103 -1.43 7.64 -19.62
C ASP A 103 -2.01 9.07 -19.56
N ASP A 104 -3.07 9.33 -20.32
CA ASP A 104 -3.77 10.61 -20.37
C ASP A 104 -4.55 10.87 -19.06
N VAL A 105 -3.82 10.89 -17.96
CA VAL A 105 -4.36 11.35 -16.67
C VAL A 105 -4.59 12.87 -16.68
N ALA A 106 -4.07 13.58 -17.66
CA ALA A 106 -4.10 15.04 -17.70
C ALA A 106 -5.23 15.63 -18.55
N MET A 107 -5.84 14.87 -19.43
CA MET A 107 -6.88 15.34 -20.35
C MET A 107 -8.20 14.61 -20.09
N SER A 108 -8.97 15.16 -19.19
CA SER A 108 -10.44 15.04 -19.11
C SER A 108 -11.04 13.75 -19.68
N GLY A 109 -11.18 12.76 -18.88
CA GLY A 109 -11.90 11.56 -19.23
C GLY A 109 -10.98 10.35 -19.16
N SER A 110 -11.07 9.71 -18.03
CA SER A 110 -10.85 8.28 -17.84
C SER A 110 -10.36 7.55 -19.10
N VAL A 111 -9.06 7.33 -19.25
CA VAL A 111 -8.63 6.14 -19.99
C VAL A 111 -9.21 4.98 -19.20
N THR A 112 -10.32 4.47 -19.69
CA THR A 112 -11.02 3.35 -19.08
C THR A 112 -10.05 2.19 -19.14
N GLY A 113 -9.59 1.72 -17.97
CA GLY A 113 -8.72 0.56 -17.92
C GLY A 113 -9.40 -0.62 -18.61
N GLN A 114 -8.61 -1.48 -19.23
CA GLN A 114 -9.10 -2.69 -19.85
C GLN A 114 -9.69 -3.63 -18.80
N PRO A 115 -10.72 -4.44 -19.14
CA PRO A 115 -11.28 -5.42 -18.22
C PRO A 115 -10.21 -6.38 -17.69
N TYR A 116 -10.23 -6.62 -16.41
CA TYR A 116 -9.33 -7.57 -15.75
C TYR A 116 -9.99 -8.21 -14.53
N ARG A 117 -9.38 -9.28 -14.06
CA ARG A 117 -9.72 -9.94 -12.81
C ARG A 117 -8.44 -10.34 -12.07
N VAL A 118 -8.44 -10.24 -10.77
CA VAL A 118 -7.38 -10.76 -9.92
C VAL A 118 -7.91 -12.00 -9.23
N GLU A 119 -7.23 -13.12 -9.40
CA GLU A 119 -7.62 -14.42 -8.83
C GLU A 119 -6.42 -15.11 -8.18
N SER A 120 -6.68 -15.98 -7.23
CA SER A 120 -5.70 -16.91 -6.70
C SER A 120 -5.85 -18.25 -7.42
N LEU A 121 -4.77 -18.77 -7.94
CA LEU A 121 -4.73 -20.10 -8.55
C LEU A 121 -4.75 -21.19 -7.47
N GLY A 122 -4.97 -22.43 -7.90
CA GLY A 122 -5.03 -23.58 -7.00
C GLY A 122 -3.74 -23.88 -6.23
N ASP A 123 -2.60 -23.37 -6.70
CA ASP A 123 -1.30 -23.40 -6.03
C ASP A 123 -1.06 -22.23 -5.06
N GLY A 124 -2.03 -21.33 -4.95
CA GLY A 124 -1.95 -20.11 -4.12
C GLY A 124 -1.29 -18.91 -4.80
N GLN A 125 -0.82 -19.04 -6.04
CA GLN A 125 -0.29 -17.90 -6.80
C GLN A 125 -1.41 -16.93 -7.15
N VAL A 126 -1.23 -15.65 -6.87
CA VAL A 126 -2.16 -14.60 -7.28
C VAL A 126 -1.79 -14.08 -8.67
N VAL A 127 -2.77 -14.02 -9.55
CA VAL A 127 -2.59 -13.65 -10.96
C VAL A 127 -3.56 -12.56 -11.40
N VAL A 128 -3.17 -11.83 -12.43
CA VAL A 128 -4.02 -10.90 -13.15
C VAL A 128 -4.45 -11.54 -14.47
N LEU A 129 -5.75 -11.65 -14.68
CA LEU A 129 -6.36 -12.18 -15.89
C LEU A 129 -6.92 -11.03 -16.73
N THR A 130 -6.62 -11.02 -18.02
CA THR A 130 -7.09 -10.00 -18.96
C THR A 130 -7.05 -10.53 -20.41
N ASN A 131 -7.69 -9.80 -21.32
CA ASN A 131 -7.60 -10.09 -22.76
C ASN A 131 -6.57 -9.19 -23.49
N VAL A 132 -5.79 -8.44 -22.75
CA VAL A 132 -4.76 -7.55 -23.29
C VAL A 132 -3.46 -8.32 -23.45
N ALA A 133 -2.94 -8.38 -24.68
CA ALA A 133 -1.57 -8.81 -24.92
C ALA A 133 -0.60 -7.71 -24.46
N ASP A 134 0.56 -8.10 -23.93
CA ASP A 134 1.58 -7.15 -23.45
C ASP A 134 1.00 -6.11 -22.45
N ALA A 135 0.26 -6.60 -21.46
CA ALA A 135 -0.44 -5.77 -20.50
C ALA A 135 0.52 -5.03 -19.56
N ALA A 136 0.21 -3.76 -19.30
CA ALA A 136 0.79 -2.97 -18.23
C ALA A 136 -0.23 -2.75 -17.12
N ALA A 137 0.20 -2.87 -15.85
CA ALA A 137 -0.63 -2.54 -14.71
C ALA A 137 -0.25 -1.19 -14.11
N VAL A 138 -1.26 -0.43 -13.75
CA VAL A 138 -1.14 0.67 -12.79
C VAL A 138 -1.61 0.12 -11.45
N TYR A 139 -0.75 0.17 -10.44
CA TYR A 139 -1.03 -0.46 -9.16
C TYR A 139 -0.46 0.34 -7.99
N THR A 140 -1.01 0.10 -6.80
CA THR A 140 -0.46 0.62 -5.54
C THR A 140 0.66 -0.32 -5.08
N ARG A 141 1.87 0.22 -4.97
CA ARG A 141 3.02 -0.50 -4.43
C ARG A 141 3.16 -0.23 -2.94
N ARG A 142 3.54 -1.25 -2.17
CA ARG A 142 3.99 -1.06 -0.79
C ARG A 142 5.21 -0.14 -0.77
N VAL A 143 5.13 0.92 0.03
CA VAL A 143 6.21 1.88 0.23
C VAL A 143 6.57 1.87 1.72
N GLU A 144 7.80 1.50 2.03
CA GLU A 144 8.31 1.42 3.42
C GLU A 144 9.15 2.65 3.78
N ASP A 145 9.75 3.28 2.79
CA ASP A 145 10.56 4.48 2.94
C ASP A 145 9.67 5.69 3.30
N THR A 146 9.71 6.09 4.55
CA THR A 146 8.93 7.20 5.09
C THR A 146 9.27 8.55 4.45
N ALA A 147 10.48 8.71 3.92
CA ALA A 147 10.87 9.93 3.21
C ALA A 147 10.04 10.21 1.95
N LYS A 148 9.32 9.20 1.44
CA LYS A 148 8.41 9.33 0.30
C LYS A 148 7.00 9.72 0.69
N PHE A 149 6.65 9.63 1.96
CA PHE A 149 5.30 9.90 2.44
C PHE A 149 4.95 11.38 2.28
N SER A 150 3.74 11.63 1.82
CA SER A 150 3.20 12.99 1.81
C SER A 150 2.76 13.40 3.22
N PRO A 151 2.73 14.70 3.55
CA PRO A 151 2.24 15.16 4.84
C PRO A 151 0.83 14.66 5.18
N LEU A 152 -0.07 14.61 4.19
CA LEU A 152 -1.42 14.08 4.36
C LEU A 152 -1.41 12.58 4.71
N PHE A 153 -0.50 11.81 4.11
CA PHE A 153 -0.36 10.38 4.43
C PHE A 153 0.13 10.19 5.86
N VAL A 154 1.14 10.95 6.29
CA VAL A 154 1.65 10.91 7.66
C VAL A 154 0.57 11.25 8.67
N ASP A 155 -0.21 12.30 8.42
CA ASP A 155 -1.32 12.68 9.29
C ASP A 155 -2.39 11.59 9.38
N ALA A 156 -2.85 11.09 8.24
CA ALA A 156 -3.83 10.01 8.19
C ALA A 156 -3.32 8.71 8.85
N MET A 157 -2.03 8.38 8.64
CA MET A 157 -1.39 7.20 9.21
C MET A 157 -1.30 7.28 10.73
N SER A 158 -0.96 8.45 11.29
CA SER A 158 -0.89 8.62 12.73
C SER A 158 -2.27 8.52 13.40
N TRP A 159 -3.35 8.95 12.74
CA TRP A 159 -4.72 8.74 13.23
C TRP A 159 -5.15 7.27 13.15
N LEU A 160 -4.87 6.60 12.04
CA LEU A 160 -5.19 5.18 11.87
C LEU A 160 -4.42 4.32 12.88
N LEU A 161 -3.12 4.59 13.05
CA LEU A 161 -2.30 3.90 14.05
C LEU A 161 -2.81 4.15 15.46
N ALA A 162 -3.16 5.39 15.82
CA ALA A 162 -3.76 5.72 17.11
C ALA A 162 -5.04 4.90 17.35
N SER A 163 -5.89 4.73 16.34
CA SER A 163 -7.10 3.91 16.47
C SER A 163 -6.81 2.44 16.79
N TYR A 164 -5.73 1.87 16.25
CA TYR A 164 -5.32 0.50 16.56
C TYR A 164 -4.69 0.37 17.95
N LEU A 165 -3.96 1.39 18.39
CA LEU A 165 -3.30 1.41 19.69
C LEU A 165 -4.27 1.70 20.84
N ALA A 166 -5.38 2.39 20.59
CA ALA A 166 -6.30 2.90 21.59
C ALA A 166 -6.78 1.81 22.58
N GLY A 167 -7.13 0.63 22.06
CA GLY A 167 -7.62 -0.49 22.87
C GLY A 167 -6.60 -1.05 23.86
N ALA A 168 -5.32 -0.97 23.53
CA ALA A 168 -4.25 -1.48 24.37
C ALA A 168 -3.74 -0.43 25.36
N ILE A 169 -3.71 0.84 24.94
CA ILE A 169 -3.13 1.93 25.74
C ILE A 169 -4.16 2.52 26.73
N ILE A 170 -5.38 2.81 26.26
CA ILE A 170 -6.41 3.45 27.12
C ILE A 170 -6.93 2.49 28.20
N LYS A 171 -6.91 1.17 27.98
CA LYS A 171 -7.34 0.18 28.98
C LYS A 171 -6.31 -0.11 30.08
N GLY A 172 -5.09 0.42 29.95
CA GLY A 172 -4.03 0.22 30.95
C GLY A 172 -4.21 1.05 32.24
N ASP A 173 -5.12 2.01 32.27
CA ASP A 173 -5.36 2.92 33.41
C ASP A 173 -6.65 2.61 34.19
N ALA A 174 -7.15 1.36 34.15
CA ALA A 174 -8.33 0.96 34.92
C ALA A 174 -8.00 0.02 36.09
#